data_f2906686f3d4c8d91b5bb5d5f66ec8f7
#
_entry.id   f2906686f3d4c8d91b5bb5d5f66ec8f7
#
_cell.length_a   1.000
_cell.length_b   1.000
_cell.length_c   1.000
_cell.angle_alpha   90.00
_cell.angle_beta   90.00
_cell.angle_gamma   90.00
#
_symmetry.space_group_name_H-M   'P 1'
#
loop_
_entity.id
_entity.type
_entity.pdbx_description
1 polymer ?
#
loop_
_entity_poly.entity_id
_entity_poly.type
_entity_poly.pdbx_seq_one_letter_code
_entity_poly.pdbx_strand_id
1 'polypeptide(L)'
;IRNMAERTVKSRYEQVVTELPRILPLCYLVMVCIGMLFNYFKFKHFGINIFQYASVFDFLISPFEDPTIIWFMILSPIIPIIAFITDRIWIKRFPVSYKKSSFGMSEKSWYKPVMRITYLALVIIYIFLFSFFYGIYTYRAVKMQDDITVRYNDNEDISGKPIGKVGNTLFLLTGSVVQIIPTDSYVKS
;
A
#
# COMPACT_ATOMS: atom_id res chain seq x y z
N ILE A 1 34.88 -25.46 12.41
CA ILE A 1 34.29 -24.39 11.60
C ILE A 1 32.82 -24.72 11.28
N ARG A 2 32.46 -25.94 10.87
CA ARG A 2 31.09 -26.39 10.54
C ARG A 2 30.14 -26.28 11.73
N ASN A 3 30.56 -26.72 12.93
CA ASN A 3 29.76 -26.66 14.15
C ASN A 3 29.48 -25.23 14.67
N MET A 4 30.36 -24.27 14.37
CA MET A 4 30.12 -22.85 14.71
C MET A 4 29.08 -22.23 13.79
N ALA A 5 29.12 -22.53 12.49
CA ALA A 5 28.14 -22.03 11.53
C ALA A 5 26.73 -22.57 11.84
N GLU A 6 26.61 -23.86 12.16
CA GLU A 6 25.32 -24.46 12.56
C GLU A 6 24.74 -23.87 13.84
N ARG A 7 25.58 -23.61 14.85
CA ARG A 7 25.15 -22.94 16.09
C ARG A 7 24.69 -21.49 15.84
N THR A 8 25.37 -20.76 14.97
CA THR A 8 25.01 -19.39 14.64
C THR A 8 23.69 -19.32 13.87
N VAL A 9 23.46 -20.24 12.95
CA VAL A 9 22.19 -20.33 12.19
C VAL A 9 21.04 -20.71 13.12
N LYS A 10 21.23 -21.71 13.98
CA LYS A 10 20.22 -22.13 14.97
C LYS A 10 19.85 -21.01 15.93
N SER A 11 20.84 -20.29 16.46
CA SER A 11 20.61 -19.14 17.35
C SER A 11 19.84 -18.00 16.66
N ARG A 12 20.13 -17.70 15.40
CA ARG A 12 19.37 -16.69 14.62
C ARG A 12 17.94 -17.15 14.36
N TYR A 13 17.74 -18.43 14.04
CA TYR A 13 16.40 -18.98 13.83
C TYR A 13 15.56 -18.89 15.10
N GLU A 14 16.11 -19.27 16.25
CA GLU A 14 15.44 -19.17 17.56
C GLU A 14 15.10 -17.71 17.91
N GLN A 15 15.98 -16.74 17.61
CA GLN A 15 15.69 -15.32 17.78
C GLN A 15 14.55 -14.85 16.91
N VAL A 16 14.54 -15.22 15.61
CA VAL A 16 13.46 -14.86 14.68
C VAL A 16 12.12 -15.42 15.15
N VAL A 17 12.09 -16.71 15.53
CA VAL A 17 10.85 -17.37 15.99
C VAL A 17 10.32 -16.72 17.27
N THR A 18 11.20 -16.28 18.17
CA THR A 18 10.81 -15.62 19.43
C THR A 18 10.29 -14.19 19.22
N GLU A 19 10.84 -13.46 18.25
CA GLU A 19 10.43 -12.08 17.94
C GLU A 19 9.21 -12.02 16.99
N LEU A 20 8.99 -13.07 16.18
CA LEU A 20 7.90 -13.12 15.20
C LEU A 20 6.52 -12.80 15.81
N PRO A 21 6.10 -13.39 16.95
CA PRO A 21 4.80 -13.10 17.55
C PRO A 21 4.62 -11.64 17.97
N ARG A 22 5.71 -10.92 18.24
CA ARG A 22 5.69 -9.50 18.62
C ARG A 22 5.56 -8.58 17.41
N ILE A 23 6.16 -8.98 16.29
CA ILE A 23 6.20 -8.16 15.06
C ILE A 23 4.94 -8.37 14.22
N LEU A 24 4.36 -9.58 14.26
CA LEU A 24 3.22 -9.97 13.43
C LEU A 24 1.99 -9.05 13.58
N PRO A 25 1.56 -8.65 14.80
CA PRO A 25 0.44 -7.72 14.96
C PRO A 25 0.73 -6.33 14.38
N LEU A 26 1.99 -5.88 14.49
CA LEU A 26 2.40 -4.60 13.92
C LEU A 26 2.39 -4.65 12.38
N CYS A 27 2.92 -5.73 11.79
CA CYS A 27 2.87 -5.93 10.35
C CYS A 27 1.42 -5.99 9.84
N TYR A 28 0.55 -6.70 10.56
CA TYR A 28 -0.88 -6.74 10.26
C TYR A 28 -1.50 -5.34 10.25
N LEU A 29 -1.27 -4.55 11.30
CA LEU A 29 -1.78 -3.18 11.40
C LEU A 29 -1.29 -2.31 10.25
N VAL A 30 0.01 -2.39 9.92
CA VAL A 30 0.59 -1.63 8.80
C VAL A 30 -0.03 -2.03 7.47
N MET A 31 -0.24 -3.33 7.22
CA MET A 31 -0.88 -3.81 5.99
C MET A 31 -2.32 -3.33 5.87
N VAL A 32 -3.09 -3.39 6.95
CA VAL A 32 -4.47 -2.86 6.99
C VAL A 32 -4.46 -1.35 6.68
N CYS A 33 -3.60 -0.57 7.34
CA CYS A 33 -3.50 0.88 7.08
C CYS A 33 -3.16 1.20 5.62
N ILE A 34 -2.24 0.45 5.02
CA ILE A 34 -1.89 0.60 3.60
C ILE A 34 -3.10 0.24 2.72
N GLY A 35 -3.75 -0.90 2.96
CA GLY A 35 -4.95 -1.31 2.24
C GLY A 35 -6.08 -0.27 2.32
N MET A 36 -6.32 0.28 3.53
CA MET A 36 -7.28 1.37 3.74
C MET A 36 -6.93 2.60 2.90
N LEU A 37 -5.65 2.99 2.87
CA LEU A 37 -5.20 4.18 2.15
C LEU A 37 -5.38 4.02 0.63
N PHE A 38 -4.98 2.88 0.07
CA PHE A 38 -5.13 2.59 -1.36
C PHE A 38 -6.60 2.53 -1.77
N ASN A 39 -7.45 1.82 -1.01
CA ASN A 39 -8.89 1.76 -1.29
C ASN A 39 -9.55 3.13 -1.12
N TYR A 40 -9.18 3.90 -0.11
CA TYR A 40 -9.69 5.26 0.06
C TYR A 40 -9.48 6.10 -1.20
N PHE A 41 -8.25 6.15 -1.75
CA PHE A 41 -7.97 6.93 -2.95
C PHE A 41 -8.64 6.35 -4.20
N LYS A 42 -8.71 5.01 -4.33
CA LYS A 42 -9.44 4.36 -5.42
C LYS A 42 -10.89 4.83 -5.47
N PHE A 43 -11.62 4.65 -4.38
CA PHE A 43 -13.05 4.93 -4.34
C PHE A 43 -13.40 6.41 -4.22
N LYS A 44 -12.52 7.22 -3.63
CA LYS A 44 -12.71 8.69 -3.53
C LYS A 44 -12.87 9.35 -4.90
N HIS A 45 -12.15 8.91 -5.93
CA HIS A 45 -12.27 9.45 -7.29
C HIS A 45 -13.63 9.20 -7.94
N PHE A 46 -14.39 8.24 -7.42
CA PHE A 46 -15.79 7.95 -7.81
C PHE A 46 -16.81 8.58 -6.85
N GLY A 47 -16.38 9.37 -5.88
CA GLY A 47 -17.26 9.99 -4.88
C GLY A 47 -17.77 9.04 -3.80
N ILE A 48 -17.16 7.85 -3.66
CA ILE A 48 -17.59 6.83 -2.70
C ILE A 48 -16.75 6.94 -1.42
N ASN A 49 -17.43 6.96 -0.27
CA ASN A 49 -16.78 6.76 1.02
C ASN A 49 -16.73 5.26 1.34
N ILE A 50 -15.62 4.62 0.98
CA ILE A 50 -15.48 3.16 1.11
C ILE A 50 -15.58 2.66 2.54
N PHE A 51 -15.27 3.49 3.55
CA PHE A 51 -15.34 3.11 4.97
C PHE A 51 -16.75 2.80 5.46
N GLN A 52 -17.80 3.18 4.70
CA GLN A 52 -19.19 2.81 5.02
C GLN A 52 -19.54 1.40 4.59
N TYR A 53 -18.75 0.77 3.71
CA TYR A 53 -19.05 -0.50 3.06
C TYR A 53 -18.03 -1.60 3.38
N ALA A 54 -16.80 -1.21 3.73
CA ALA A 54 -15.68 -2.12 3.95
C ALA A 54 -15.47 -2.44 5.43
N SER A 55 -15.19 -3.69 5.71
CA SER A 55 -14.67 -4.15 7.00
C SER A 55 -13.14 -4.04 7.03
N VAL A 56 -12.54 -4.20 8.21
CA VAL A 56 -11.08 -4.22 8.37
C VAL A 56 -10.45 -5.37 7.57
N PHE A 57 -11.14 -6.50 7.46
CA PHE A 57 -10.66 -7.66 6.69
C PHE A 57 -10.64 -7.39 5.18
N ASP A 58 -11.60 -6.63 4.66
CA ASP A 58 -11.62 -6.27 3.23
C ASP A 58 -10.38 -5.46 2.86
N PHE A 59 -9.94 -4.56 3.75
CA PHE A 59 -8.70 -3.79 3.53
C PHE A 59 -7.44 -4.65 3.61
N LEU A 60 -7.43 -5.69 4.43
CA LEU A 60 -6.31 -6.62 4.51
C LEU A 60 -6.21 -7.50 3.25
N ILE A 61 -7.36 -7.91 2.69
CA ILE A 61 -7.42 -8.79 1.52
C ILE A 61 -7.24 -8.01 0.21
N SER A 62 -7.59 -6.73 0.18
CA SER A 62 -7.60 -5.92 -1.04
C SER A 62 -6.31 -5.92 -1.86
N PRO A 63 -5.09 -5.98 -1.29
CA PRO A 63 -3.87 -6.11 -2.10
C PRO A 63 -3.79 -7.44 -2.86
N PHE A 64 -4.45 -8.48 -2.36
CA PHE A 64 -4.50 -9.81 -3.02
C PHE A 64 -5.59 -9.88 -4.08
N GLU A 65 -6.67 -9.11 -3.92
CA GLU A 65 -7.74 -8.99 -4.91
C GLU A 65 -7.32 -8.11 -6.10
N ASP A 66 -6.53 -7.08 -5.84
CA ASP A 66 -5.99 -6.19 -6.87
C ASP A 66 -4.45 -6.18 -6.82
N PRO A 67 -3.78 -7.03 -7.62
CA PRO A 67 -2.33 -7.11 -7.66
C PRO A 67 -1.64 -5.78 -8.00
N THR A 68 -2.36 -4.83 -8.60
CA THR A 68 -1.83 -3.50 -8.91
C THR A 68 -1.48 -2.75 -7.62
N ILE A 69 -2.23 -2.95 -6.55
CA ILE A 69 -1.92 -2.38 -5.23
C ILE A 69 -0.54 -2.86 -4.75
N ILE A 70 -0.24 -4.16 -4.93
CA ILE A 70 1.06 -4.73 -4.54
C ILE A 70 2.20 -4.02 -5.27
N TRP A 71 2.06 -3.80 -6.58
CA TRP A 71 3.07 -3.09 -7.36
C TRP A 71 3.30 -1.67 -6.88
N PHE A 72 2.25 -0.90 -6.66
CA PHE A 72 2.36 0.47 -6.13
C PHE A 72 2.94 0.48 -4.71
N MET A 73 2.56 -0.50 -3.87
CA MET A 73 3.07 -0.65 -2.51
C MET A 73 4.57 -0.96 -2.49
N ILE A 74 5.05 -1.85 -3.39
CA ILE A 74 6.47 -2.19 -3.50
C ILE A 74 7.29 -1.02 -4.07
N LEU A 75 6.74 -0.32 -5.06
CA LEU A 75 7.43 0.81 -5.70
C LEU A 75 7.56 2.02 -4.77
N SER A 76 6.59 2.22 -3.86
CA SER A 76 6.54 3.41 -3.00
C SER A 76 7.78 3.61 -2.13
N PRO A 77 8.37 2.60 -1.45
CA PRO A 77 9.55 2.79 -0.62
C PRO A 77 10.87 2.79 -1.41
N ILE A 78 10.88 2.43 -2.69
CA ILE A 78 12.10 2.30 -3.48
C ILE A 78 12.86 3.62 -3.55
N ILE A 79 12.17 4.73 -3.84
CA ILE A 79 12.82 6.04 -3.96
C ILE A 79 13.46 6.48 -2.64
N PRO A 80 12.76 6.49 -1.49
CA PRO A 80 13.38 6.81 -0.21
C PRO A 80 14.49 5.82 0.20
N ILE A 81 14.38 4.54 -0.16
CA ILE A 81 15.44 3.56 0.10
C ILE A 81 16.69 3.88 -0.73
N ILE A 82 16.54 4.16 -2.02
CA ILE A 82 17.65 4.58 -2.88
C ILE A 82 18.29 5.85 -2.33
N ALA A 83 17.51 6.85 -1.96
CA ALA A 83 18.00 8.09 -1.37
C ALA A 83 18.80 7.82 -0.08
N PHE A 84 18.30 6.96 0.80
CA PHE A 84 19.01 6.57 2.02
C PHE A 84 20.33 5.84 1.75
N ILE A 85 20.36 4.92 0.78
CA ILE A 85 21.57 4.19 0.39
C ILE A 85 22.59 5.15 -0.22
N THR A 86 22.14 6.04 -1.13
CA THR A 86 22.99 7.04 -1.78
C THR A 86 23.60 7.99 -0.75
N ASP A 87 22.80 8.48 0.19
CA ASP A 87 23.27 9.33 1.28
C ASP A 87 24.34 8.63 2.14
N ARG A 88 24.12 7.35 2.50
CA ARG A 88 25.11 6.56 3.23
C ARG A 88 26.41 6.34 2.46
N ILE A 89 26.32 6.09 1.16
CA ILE A 89 27.51 5.94 0.29
C ILE A 89 28.24 7.29 0.21
N TRP A 90 27.51 8.39 0.06
CA TRP A 90 28.09 9.73 -0.04
C TRP A 90 28.86 10.12 1.22
N ILE A 91 28.27 9.91 2.41
CA ILE A 91 28.94 10.14 3.70
C ILE A 91 30.26 9.37 3.79
N LYS A 92 30.27 8.10 3.35
CA LYS A 92 31.45 7.24 3.45
C LYS A 92 32.53 7.58 2.41
N ARG A 93 32.15 7.88 1.18
CA ARG A 93 33.08 8.00 0.06
C ARG A 93 33.58 9.44 -0.13
N PHE A 94 32.77 10.43 0.23
CA PHE A 94 33.06 11.84 0.03
C PHE A 94 32.71 12.70 1.26
N PRO A 95 33.35 12.46 2.44
CA PRO A 95 32.96 13.11 3.69
C PRO A 95 33.10 14.64 3.65
N VAL A 96 34.11 15.18 2.96
CA VAL A 96 34.32 16.62 2.84
C VAL A 96 33.23 17.28 2.01
N SER A 97 32.84 16.67 0.88
CA SER A 97 31.75 17.16 0.04
C SER A 97 30.41 17.10 0.79
N TYR A 98 30.16 16.01 1.52
CA TYR A 98 28.94 15.84 2.32
C TYR A 98 28.86 16.89 3.45
N LYS A 99 29.98 17.16 4.15
CA LYS A 99 30.04 18.19 5.18
C LYS A 99 29.70 19.57 4.60
N LYS A 100 30.23 19.89 3.42
CA LYS A 100 29.96 21.17 2.74
C LYS A 100 28.47 21.27 2.33
N SER A 101 27.91 20.21 1.77
CA SER A 101 26.49 20.13 1.36
C SER A 101 25.53 20.20 2.55
N SER A 102 25.89 19.60 3.69
CA SER A 102 25.10 19.63 4.92
C SER A 102 25.32 20.90 5.79
N PHE A 103 26.07 21.89 5.27
CA PHE A 103 26.44 23.12 6.01
C PHE A 103 27.06 22.81 7.39
N GLY A 104 27.83 21.72 7.49
CA GLY A 104 28.47 21.27 8.73
C GLY A 104 27.52 20.62 9.76
N MET A 105 26.22 20.50 9.45
CA MET A 105 25.25 19.86 10.35
C MET A 105 25.53 18.38 10.57
N SER A 106 26.15 17.71 9.61
CA SER A 106 26.48 16.28 9.68
C SER A 106 27.41 15.87 10.84
N GLU A 107 28.14 16.84 11.43
CA GLU A 107 29.01 16.60 12.58
C GLU A 107 28.30 16.70 13.92
N LYS A 108 27.07 17.25 13.94
CA LYS A 108 26.30 17.43 15.17
C LYS A 108 25.68 16.09 15.62
N SER A 109 25.64 15.85 16.94
CA SER A 109 25.12 14.61 17.53
C SER A 109 23.64 14.34 17.18
N TRP A 110 22.82 15.38 17.04
CA TRP A 110 21.40 15.28 16.69
C TRP A 110 21.16 14.96 15.22
N TYR A 111 22.13 15.13 14.32
CA TYR A 111 21.95 14.97 12.88
C TYR A 111 21.53 13.55 12.50
N LYS A 112 22.22 12.53 13.02
CA LYS A 112 21.93 11.11 12.72
C LYS A 112 20.50 10.69 13.11
N PRO A 113 19.98 10.99 14.32
CA PRO A 113 18.60 10.65 14.67
C PRO A 113 17.58 11.41 13.82
N VAL A 114 17.81 12.71 13.56
CA VAL A 114 16.93 13.50 12.69
C VAL A 114 16.87 12.91 11.27
N MET A 115 18.00 12.55 10.68
CA MET A 115 18.02 11.93 9.34
C MET A 115 17.23 10.61 9.30
N ARG A 116 17.29 9.79 10.35
CA ARG A 116 16.47 8.57 10.41
C ARG A 116 14.97 8.88 10.39
N ILE A 117 14.56 9.87 11.17
CA ILE A 117 13.15 10.31 11.21
C ILE A 117 12.73 10.88 9.85
N THR A 118 13.62 11.66 9.21
CA THR A 118 13.37 12.21 7.87
C THR A 118 13.16 11.11 6.83
N TYR A 119 13.99 10.07 6.81
CA TYR A 119 13.79 8.95 5.88
C TYR A 119 12.52 8.16 6.17
N LEU A 120 12.17 7.96 7.45
CA LEU A 120 10.90 7.34 7.82
C LEU A 120 9.70 8.19 7.34
N ALA A 121 9.76 9.49 7.56
CA ALA A 121 8.74 10.42 7.07
C ALA A 121 8.63 10.40 5.54
N LEU A 122 9.75 10.35 4.83
CA LEU A 122 9.77 10.20 3.38
C LEU A 122 9.08 8.92 2.92
N VAL A 123 9.32 7.78 3.57
CA VAL A 123 8.63 6.52 3.23
C VAL A 123 7.11 6.70 3.36
N ILE A 124 6.63 7.30 4.46
CA ILE A 124 5.21 7.55 4.68
C ILE A 124 4.63 8.48 3.61
N ILE A 125 5.34 9.56 3.28
CA ILE A 125 4.93 10.52 2.23
C ILE A 125 4.83 9.82 0.87
N TYR A 126 5.80 8.96 0.53
CA TYR A 126 5.78 8.22 -0.74
C TYR A 126 4.66 7.18 -0.80
N ILE A 127 4.36 6.47 0.30
CA ILE A 127 3.20 5.56 0.36
C ILE A 127 1.91 6.35 0.09
N PHE A 128 1.75 7.52 0.70
CA PHE A 128 0.60 8.39 0.49
C PHE A 128 0.50 8.87 -0.97
N LEU A 129 1.61 9.34 -1.52
CA LEU A 129 1.70 9.82 -2.91
C LEU A 129 1.37 8.71 -3.92
N PHE A 130 1.93 7.51 -3.73
CA PHE A 130 1.67 6.37 -4.60
C PHE A 130 0.23 5.87 -4.49
N SER A 131 -0.38 5.91 -3.31
CA SER A 131 -1.80 5.61 -3.13
C SER A 131 -2.69 6.60 -3.88
N PHE A 132 -2.34 7.88 -3.89
CA PHE A 132 -3.02 8.91 -4.66
C PHE A 132 -2.92 8.66 -6.18
N PHE A 133 -1.71 8.36 -6.68
CA PHE A 133 -1.52 8.02 -8.09
C PHE A 133 -2.22 6.72 -8.49
N TYR A 134 -2.25 5.72 -7.62
CA TYR A 134 -3.03 4.51 -7.83
C TYR A 134 -4.53 4.83 -8.02
N GLY A 135 -5.08 5.72 -7.19
CA GLY A 135 -6.47 6.14 -7.35
C GLY A 135 -6.74 6.78 -8.72
N ILE A 136 -5.85 7.67 -9.20
CA ILE A 136 -5.96 8.27 -10.54
C ILE A 136 -5.83 7.22 -11.64
N TYR A 137 -4.86 6.31 -11.50
CA TYR A 137 -4.65 5.20 -12.44
C TYR A 137 -5.91 4.34 -12.56
N THR A 138 -6.46 3.89 -11.43
CA THR A 138 -7.66 3.04 -11.39
C THR A 138 -8.88 3.77 -11.97
N TYR A 139 -9.06 5.05 -11.65
CA TYR A 139 -10.15 5.85 -12.23
C TYR A 139 -10.10 5.89 -13.77
N ARG A 140 -8.90 6.08 -14.33
CA ARG A 140 -8.72 6.05 -15.80
C ARG A 140 -8.93 4.65 -16.37
N ALA A 141 -8.39 3.62 -15.70
CA ALA A 141 -8.52 2.23 -16.13
C ALA A 141 -9.98 1.80 -16.18
N VAL A 142 -10.79 2.10 -15.15
CA VAL A 142 -12.23 1.78 -15.12
C VAL A 142 -12.97 2.47 -16.26
N LYS A 143 -12.64 3.72 -16.60
CA LYS A 143 -13.29 4.42 -17.73
C LYS A 143 -12.99 3.80 -19.09
N MET A 144 -11.89 3.06 -19.23
CA MET A 144 -11.49 2.37 -20.47
C MET A 144 -11.98 0.92 -20.53
N GLN A 145 -12.53 0.37 -19.44
CA GLN A 145 -13.08 -0.98 -19.42
C GLN A 145 -14.41 -1.06 -20.16
N ASP A 146 -14.72 -2.27 -20.62
CA ASP A 146 -16.02 -2.58 -21.20
C ASP A 146 -17.09 -2.66 -20.12
N ASP A 147 -18.34 -2.41 -20.52
CA ASP A 147 -19.48 -2.53 -19.62
C ASP A 147 -19.76 -4.01 -19.35
N ILE A 148 -20.02 -4.33 -18.08
CA ILE A 148 -20.55 -5.63 -17.67
C ILE A 148 -22.04 -5.50 -17.37
N THR A 149 -22.80 -6.56 -17.63
CA THR A 149 -24.23 -6.63 -17.29
C THR A 149 -24.42 -7.47 -16.06
N VAL A 150 -25.03 -6.90 -15.05
CA VAL A 150 -25.40 -7.58 -13.81
C VAL A 150 -26.91 -7.81 -13.82
N ARG A 151 -27.33 -9.07 -13.69
CA ARG A 151 -28.75 -9.46 -13.64
C ARG A 151 -29.20 -9.57 -12.19
N TYR A 152 -30.29 -8.87 -11.87
CA TYR A 152 -30.96 -8.97 -10.59
C TYR A 152 -31.93 -10.16 -10.51
N ASN A 153 -32.33 -10.52 -9.28
CA ASN A 153 -33.30 -11.59 -9.04
C ASN A 153 -34.68 -11.32 -9.66
N ASP A 154 -35.01 -10.07 -9.90
CA ASP A 154 -36.25 -9.60 -10.54
C ASP A 154 -36.17 -9.47 -12.06
N ASN A 155 -35.11 -10.03 -12.68
CA ASN A 155 -34.81 -9.95 -14.12
C ASN A 155 -34.51 -8.53 -14.65
N GLU A 156 -34.24 -7.56 -13.79
CA GLU A 156 -33.68 -6.29 -14.25
C GLU A 156 -32.18 -6.45 -14.54
N ASP A 157 -31.77 -6.03 -15.72
CA ASP A 157 -30.37 -6.03 -16.14
C ASP A 157 -29.79 -4.62 -15.98
N ILE A 158 -28.70 -4.49 -15.22
CA ILE A 158 -27.96 -3.24 -15.07
C ILE A 158 -26.59 -3.39 -15.72
N SER A 159 -26.30 -2.49 -16.68
CA SER A 159 -25.00 -2.46 -17.35
C SER A 159 -24.17 -1.28 -16.87
N GLY A 160 -22.89 -1.54 -16.66
CA GLY A 160 -21.94 -0.50 -16.24
C GLY A 160 -20.52 -1.04 -16.09
N LYS A 161 -19.59 -0.13 -15.87
CA LYS A 161 -18.16 -0.46 -15.72
C LYS A 161 -17.86 -0.86 -14.27
N PRO A 162 -17.20 -2.00 -14.01
CA PRO A 162 -16.93 -2.45 -12.67
C PRO A 162 -15.82 -1.58 -12.04
N ILE A 163 -16.15 -0.88 -10.96
CA ILE A 163 -15.16 -0.17 -10.14
C ILE A 163 -14.44 -1.16 -9.21
N GLY A 164 -15.21 -2.10 -8.66
CA GLY A 164 -14.72 -3.15 -7.77
C GLY A 164 -15.79 -3.67 -6.84
N LYS A 165 -15.45 -4.74 -6.14
CA LYS A 165 -16.26 -5.36 -5.08
C LYS A 165 -15.56 -5.15 -3.74
N VAL A 166 -16.33 -4.82 -2.70
CA VAL A 166 -15.82 -4.72 -1.33
C VAL A 166 -16.86 -5.32 -0.39
N GLY A 167 -16.45 -6.32 0.37
CA GLY A 167 -17.37 -7.11 1.18
C GLY A 167 -18.51 -7.69 0.35
N ASN A 168 -19.75 -7.40 0.75
CA ASN A 168 -20.97 -7.81 0.05
C ASN A 168 -21.53 -6.74 -0.90
N THR A 169 -20.69 -5.82 -1.39
CA THR A 169 -21.14 -4.71 -2.22
C THR A 169 -20.31 -4.62 -3.50
N LEU A 170 -20.99 -4.61 -4.65
CA LEU A 170 -20.41 -4.35 -5.96
C LEU A 170 -20.67 -2.89 -6.35
N PHE A 171 -19.66 -2.20 -6.84
CA PHE A 171 -19.75 -0.82 -7.32
C PHE A 171 -19.62 -0.81 -8.84
N LEU A 172 -20.62 -0.26 -9.52
CA LEU A 172 -20.67 -0.09 -10.98
C LEU A 172 -20.74 1.39 -11.34
N LEU A 173 -20.00 1.79 -12.34
CA LEU A 173 -20.11 3.11 -12.96
C LEU A 173 -21.02 3.03 -14.19
N THR A 174 -22.24 3.56 -14.09
CA THR A 174 -23.20 3.64 -15.18
C THR A 174 -23.28 5.09 -15.67
N GLY A 175 -22.61 5.36 -16.79
CA GLY A 175 -22.46 6.74 -17.28
C GLY A 175 -21.64 7.61 -16.34
N SER A 176 -22.28 8.50 -15.60
CA SER A 176 -21.66 9.38 -14.59
C SER A 176 -22.08 9.06 -13.16
N VAL A 177 -22.96 8.08 -12.97
CA VAL A 177 -23.52 7.72 -11.66
C VAL A 177 -22.92 6.42 -11.20
N VAL A 178 -22.59 6.35 -9.90
CA VAL A 178 -22.16 5.10 -9.29
C VAL A 178 -23.38 4.37 -8.71
N GLN A 179 -23.57 3.15 -9.17
CA GLN A 179 -24.58 2.24 -8.64
C GLN A 179 -23.93 1.31 -7.61
N ILE A 180 -24.60 1.16 -6.47
CA ILE A 180 -24.14 0.36 -5.34
C ILE A 180 -25.07 -0.86 -5.25
N ILE A 181 -24.51 -2.04 -5.52
CA ILE A 181 -25.28 -3.28 -5.67
C ILE A 181 -24.90 -4.25 -4.55
N PRO A 182 -25.79 -4.54 -3.59
CA PRO A 182 -25.56 -5.62 -2.63
C PRO A 182 -25.45 -6.97 -3.35
N THR A 183 -24.42 -7.77 -3.04
CA THR A 183 -24.17 -9.05 -3.71
C THR A 183 -25.23 -10.12 -3.41
N ASP A 184 -26.02 -9.94 -2.36
CA ASP A 184 -27.15 -10.82 -2.02
C ASP A 184 -28.36 -10.61 -2.93
N SER A 185 -28.35 -9.54 -3.75
CA SER A 185 -29.46 -9.13 -4.61
C SER A 185 -29.31 -9.58 -6.07
N TYR A 186 -28.21 -10.24 -6.47
CA TYR A 186 -28.02 -10.70 -7.84
C TYR A 186 -27.76 -12.19 -7.96
N VAL A 187 -28.21 -12.78 -9.06
CA VAL A 187 -27.94 -14.17 -9.42
C VAL A 187 -26.60 -14.25 -10.14
N LYS A 188 -25.73 -15.14 -9.68
CA LYS A 188 -24.53 -15.50 -10.41
C LYS A 188 -24.93 -16.28 -11.67
N SER A 189 -24.84 -15.69 -12.83
CA SER A 189 -24.89 -16.41 -14.10
C SER A 189 -23.49 -16.90 -14.48
#